data_ae445a3f06522f49098943d5918c88e7
#
_entry.id   ae445a3f06522f49098943d5918c88e7
#
_cell.length_a   1.000
_cell.length_b   1.000
_cell.length_c   1.000
_cell.angle_alpha   90.00
_cell.angle_beta   90.00
_cell.angle_gamma   90.00
#
_symmetry.space_group_name_H-M   'P 1'
#
loop_
_entity.id
_entity.type
_entity.pdbx_description
1 polymer ?
#
loop_
_entity_poly.entity_id
_entity_poly.type
_entity_poly.pdbx_seq_one_letter_code
_entity_poly.pdbx_strand_id
1 'polypeptide(L)'
;MGLPGIVLTSFVTGISGAIMPGSLFVVVVSNAVHGVSHGMLPVAGHALAELAIVFALAYGLGDILSRPSVAASVAGAGACMLAWMAWDLFRSSLRSTTTIKNAPPASPGESLRLALTGIVATVSNPYWLLWWGTVGAGSVVLWKEYGKAGIGAVFAGHIMADLAWYLVVCLAISKGRNLITGKTYRALLSACGVLLLGLAVFFAANALRMVAQ
;
A
#
# COMPACT_ATOMS: atom_id res chain seq x y z
N MET A 1 -19.96 -19.18 -11.90
CA MET A 1 -19.91 -17.71 -11.71
C MET A 1 -19.23 -17.12 -12.94
N GLY A 2 -19.77 -16.06 -13.59
CA GLY A 2 -19.12 -15.47 -14.78
C GLY A 2 -18.04 -14.44 -14.40
N LEU A 3 -17.27 -13.95 -15.38
CA LEU A 3 -16.21 -12.92 -15.16
C LEU A 3 -16.69 -11.70 -14.35
N PRO A 4 -17.90 -11.14 -14.56
CA PRO A 4 -18.39 -10.03 -13.73
C PRO A 4 -18.51 -10.38 -12.25
N GLY A 5 -18.90 -11.61 -11.94
CA GLY A 5 -18.96 -12.09 -10.56
C GLY A 5 -17.58 -12.21 -9.93
N ILE A 6 -16.54 -12.59 -10.68
CA ILE A 6 -15.16 -12.63 -10.22
C ILE A 6 -14.68 -11.22 -9.88
N VAL A 7 -14.92 -10.25 -10.78
CA VAL A 7 -14.58 -8.84 -10.55
C VAL A 7 -15.24 -8.32 -9.27
N LEU A 8 -16.55 -8.56 -9.11
CA LEU A 8 -17.29 -8.10 -7.92
C LEU A 8 -16.76 -8.74 -6.63
N THR A 9 -16.53 -10.06 -6.63
CA THR A 9 -15.98 -10.75 -5.46
C THR A 9 -14.60 -10.23 -5.11
N SER A 10 -13.73 -10.04 -6.12
CA SER A 10 -12.39 -9.50 -5.92
C SER A 10 -12.41 -8.05 -5.45
N PHE A 11 -13.36 -7.24 -5.92
CA PHE A 11 -13.57 -5.88 -5.43
C PHE A 11 -13.94 -5.88 -3.95
N VAL A 12 -14.95 -6.66 -3.56
CA VAL A 12 -15.40 -6.71 -2.15
C VAL A 12 -14.29 -7.24 -1.23
N THR A 13 -13.57 -8.27 -1.68
CA THR A 13 -12.43 -8.82 -0.92
C THR A 13 -11.28 -7.81 -0.86
N GLY A 14 -10.99 -7.12 -1.99
CA GLY A 14 -9.94 -6.10 -2.09
C GLY A 14 -10.14 -4.92 -1.14
N ILE A 15 -11.38 -4.49 -0.91
CA ILE A 15 -11.68 -3.44 0.06
C ILE A 15 -11.12 -3.77 1.45
N SER A 16 -11.14 -5.04 1.87
CA SER A 16 -10.58 -5.45 3.17
C SER A 16 -9.08 -5.22 3.28
N GLY A 17 -8.35 -5.35 2.16
CA GLY A 17 -6.93 -5.02 2.08
C GLY A 17 -6.68 -3.52 1.98
N ALA A 18 -7.44 -2.82 1.12
CA ALA A 18 -7.28 -1.40 0.85
C ALA A 18 -7.49 -0.49 2.07
N ILE A 19 -8.47 -0.81 2.92
CA ILE A 19 -8.80 -0.01 4.11
C ILE A 19 -7.72 -0.12 5.19
N MET A 20 -6.92 -1.18 5.17
CA MET A 20 -5.90 -1.41 6.21
C MET A 20 -4.81 -0.33 6.14
N PRO A 21 -4.62 0.46 7.22
CA PRO A 21 -3.61 1.51 7.22
C PRO A 21 -2.20 0.89 7.21
N GLY A 22 -1.45 1.18 6.16
CA GLY A 22 -0.08 0.70 5.97
C GLY A 22 0.82 1.80 5.41
N SER A 23 2.01 1.41 4.96
CA SER A 23 2.99 2.34 4.37
C SER A 23 2.45 3.10 3.16
N LEU A 24 1.69 2.44 2.29
CA LEU A 24 1.08 3.12 1.13
C LEU A 24 0.06 4.18 1.58
N PHE A 25 -0.80 3.88 2.56
CA PHE A 25 -1.75 4.84 3.10
C PHE A 25 -1.05 6.11 3.58
N VAL A 26 0.06 5.95 4.31
CA VAL A 26 0.86 7.07 4.80
C VAL A 26 1.44 7.90 3.67
N VAL A 27 2.01 7.25 2.64
CA VAL A 27 2.55 7.94 1.46
C VAL A 27 1.44 8.68 0.71
N VAL A 28 0.27 8.06 0.52
CA VAL A 28 -0.88 8.70 -0.14
C VAL A 28 -1.34 9.93 0.65
N VAL A 29 -1.58 9.80 1.95
CA VAL A 29 -2.05 10.91 2.80
C VAL A 29 -1.06 12.06 2.82
N SER A 30 0.23 11.80 2.97
CA SER A 30 1.28 12.83 3.00
C SER A 30 1.43 13.58 1.67
N ASN A 31 1.05 12.98 0.55
CA ASN A 31 1.11 13.61 -0.77
C ASN A 31 -0.25 14.20 -1.20
N ALA A 32 -1.38 13.66 -0.74
CA ALA A 32 -2.72 14.15 -1.08
C ALA A 32 -3.00 15.58 -0.60
N VAL A 33 -2.28 16.08 0.40
CA VAL A 33 -2.32 17.50 0.83
C VAL A 33 -1.89 18.46 -0.28
N HIS A 34 -1.03 18.00 -1.21
CA HIS A 34 -0.58 18.78 -2.37
C HIS A 34 -1.55 18.69 -3.56
N GLY A 35 -2.51 17.77 -3.50
CA GLY A 35 -3.54 17.59 -4.52
C GLY A 35 -3.86 16.12 -4.75
N VAL A 36 -5.04 15.87 -5.33
CA VAL A 36 -5.51 14.49 -5.61
C VAL A 36 -4.54 13.73 -6.50
N SER A 37 -4.01 14.37 -7.56
CA SER A 37 -3.04 13.75 -8.47
C SER A 37 -1.77 13.30 -7.76
N HIS A 38 -1.22 14.13 -6.85
CA HIS A 38 -0.03 13.77 -6.07
C HIS A 38 -0.27 12.57 -5.16
N GLY A 39 -1.45 12.47 -4.56
CA GLY A 39 -1.84 11.32 -3.74
C GLY A 39 -2.08 10.05 -4.56
N MET A 40 -2.58 10.17 -5.80
CA MET A 40 -2.89 9.03 -6.66
C MET A 40 -1.66 8.47 -7.42
N LEU A 41 -0.59 9.24 -7.60
CA LEU A 41 0.64 8.75 -8.23
C LEU A 41 1.29 7.57 -7.50
N PRO A 42 1.43 7.56 -6.16
CA PRO A 42 1.86 6.37 -5.42
C PRO A 42 0.93 5.17 -5.62
N VAL A 43 -0.38 5.40 -5.77
CA VAL A 43 -1.35 4.32 -6.03
C VAL A 43 -1.14 3.69 -7.40
N ALA A 44 -0.72 4.48 -8.41
CA ALA A 44 -0.33 3.93 -9.70
C ALA A 44 0.90 3.01 -9.59
N GLY A 45 1.89 3.38 -8.76
CA GLY A 45 3.02 2.51 -8.44
C GLY A 45 2.60 1.23 -7.71
N HIS A 46 1.68 1.35 -6.74
CA HIS A 46 1.07 0.21 -6.05
C HIS A 46 0.40 -0.75 -7.04
N ALA A 47 -0.38 -0.24 -7.97
CA ALA A 47 -1.04 -1.05 -9.00
C ALA A 47 -0.04 -1.86 -9.85
N LEU A 48 1.13 -1.31 -10.15
CA LEU A 48 2.20 -2.04 -10.85
C LEU A 48 2.78 -3.17 -9.97
N ALA A 49 3.00 -2.92 -8.68
CA ALA A 49 3.45 -3.96 -7.75
C ALA A 49 2.41 -5.08 -7.61
N GLU A 50 1.12 -4.74 -7.57
CA GLU A 50 0.04 -5.71 -7.51
C GLU A 50 -0.10 -6.52 -8.80
N LEU A 51 0.05 -5.90 -9.93
CA LEU A 51 0.10 -6.61 -11.20
C LEU A 51 1.23 -7.66 -11.19
N ALA A 52 2.40 -7.28 -10.70
CA ALA A 52 3.55 -8.18 -10.60
C ALA A 52 3.30 -9.34 -9.65
N ILE A 53 2.72 -9.11 -8.45
CA ILE A 53 2.45 -10.18 -7.49
C ILE A 53 1.34 -11.12 -7.98
N VAL A 54 0.29 -10.62 -8.62
CA VAL A 54 -0.78 -11.45 -9.20
C VAL A 54 -0.22 -12.40 -10.26
N PHE A 55 0.63 -11.89 -11.15
CA PHE A 55 1.33 -12.76 -12.12
C PHE A 55 2.22 -13.77 -11.41
N ALA A 56 3.03 -13.34 -10.45
CA ALA A 56 3.92 -14.23 -9.71
C ALA A 56 3.15 -15.36 -8.99
N LEU A 57 2.02 -15.05 -8.36
CA LEU A 57 1.15 -16.03 -7.72
C LEU A 57 0.51 -16.99 -8.73
N ALA A 58 0.10 -16.49 -9.89
CA ALA A 58 -0.45 -17.32 -10.95
C ALA A 58 0.57 -18.37 -11.48
N TYR A 59 1.87 -18.08 -11.37
CA TYR A 59 2.98 -18.93 -11.78
C TYR A 59 3.69 -19.67 -10.64
N GLY A 60 3.11 -19.72 -9.43
CA GLY A 60 3.56 -20.62 -8.36
C GLY A 60 4.34 -19.95 -7.21
N LEU A 61 4.44 -18.61 -7.15
CA LEU A 61 5.10 -17.92 -6.03
C LEU A 61 4.44 -18.19 -4.67
N GLY A 62 3.16 -18.59 -4.65
CA GLY A 62 2.41 -18.89 -3.43
C GLY A 62 3.10 -19.94 -2.55
N ASP A 63 3.66 -20.99 -3.14
CA ASP A 63 4.37 -22.07 -2.44
C ASP A 63 5.66 -21.56 -1.77
N ILE A 64 6.29 -20.54 -2.34
CA ILE A 64 7.49 -19.92 -1.78
C ILE A 64 7.12 -19.00 -0.61
N LEU A 65 6.08 -18.17 -0.77
CA LEU A 65 5.62 -17.24 0.27
C LEU A 65 5.05 -17.95 1.50
N SER A 66 4.55 -19.18 1.34
CA SER A 66 4.04 -19.99 2.45
C SER A 66 5.13 -20.59 3.34
N ARG A 67 6.43 -20.55 2.93
CA ARG A 67 7.54 -21.09 3.72
C ARG A 67 7.80 -20.19 4.94
N PRO A 68 7.86 -20.75 6.17
CA PRO A 68 8.05 -19.94 7.39
C PRO A 68 9.32 -19.07 7.36
N SER A 69 10.43 -19.60 6.82
CA SER A 69 11.69 -18.85 6.70
C SER A 69 11.58 -17.64 5.76
N VAL A 70 10.80 -17.76 4.66
CA VAL A 70 10.57 -16.68 3.72
C VAL A 70 9.65 -15.65 4.38
N ALA A 71 8.56 -16.07 5.02
CA ALA A 71 7.65 -15.20 5.75
C ALA A 71 8.38 -14.40 6.86
N ALA A 72 9.24 -15.05 7.64
CA ALA A 72 10.06 -14.40 8.66
C ALA A 72 11.03 -13.36 8.06
N SER A 73 11.71 -13.71 6.97
CA SER A 73 12.64 -12.80 6.27
C SER A 73 11.92 -11.57 5.72
N VAL A 74 10.75 -11.77 5.09
CA VAL A 74 9.89 -10.70 4.57
C VAL A 74 9.42 -9.79 5.70
N ALA A 75 8.94 -10.37 6.82
CA ALA A 75 8.47 -9.61 7.98
C ALA A 75 9.61 -8.78 8.60
N GLY A 76 10.81 -9.35 8.73
CA GLY A 76 11.98 -8.66 9.26
C GLY A 76 12.47 -7.52 8.36
N ALA A 77 12.65 -7.77 7.08
CA ALA A 77 13.05 -6.74 6.11
C ALA A 77 12.02 -5.61 6.01
N GLY A 78 10.73 -5.96 5.96
CA GLY A 78 9.64 -4.99 5.96
C GLY A 78 9.60 -4.16 7.23
N ALA A 79 9.83 -4.76 8.41
CA ALA A 79 9.92 -4.04 9.67
C ALA A 79 11.02 -2.97 9.66
N CYS A 80 12.21 -3.31 9.16
CA CYS A 80 13.31 -2.35 9.01
C CYS A 80 12.93 -1.18 8.09
N MET A 81 12.27 -1.47 6.96
CA MET A 81 11.85 -0.45 6.01
C MET A 81 10.76 0.46 6.60
N LEU A 82 9.76 -0.11 7.30
CA LEU A 82 8.72 0.66 7.97
C LEU A 82 9.30 1.57 9.06
N ALA A 83 10.29 1.09 9.82
CA ALA A 83 11.01 1.90 10.82
C ALA A 83 11.76 3.07 10.16
N TRP A 84 12.43 2.83 9.03
CA TRP A 84 13.09 3.88 8.26
C TRP A 84 12.09 4.93 7.72
N MET A 85 10.96 4.49 7.16
CA MET A 85 9.91 5.40 6.69
C MET A 85 9.30 6.21 7.84
N ALA A 86 9.06 5.59 9.01
CA ALA A 86 8.59 6.28 10.21
C ALA A 86 9.58 7.38 10.65
N TRP A 87 10.87 7.08 10.65
CA TRP A 87 11.93 8.05 10.95
C TRP A 87 11.94 9.23 9.99
N ASP A 88 11.80 8.97 8.68
CA ASP A 88 11.76 10.03 7.66
C ASP A 88 10.54 10.94 7.85
N LEU A 89 9.38 10.40 8.20
CA LEU A 89 8.19 11.18 8.55
C LEU A 89 8.39 12.04 9.79
N PHE A 90 9.02 11.53 10.84
CA PHE A 90 9.33 12.32 12.04
C PHE A 90 10.29 13.46 11.70
N ARG A 91 11.34 13.19 10.93
CA ARG A 91 12.27 14.25 10.47
C ARG A 91 11.56 15.30 9.63
N SER A 92 10.68 14.88 8.73
CA SER A 92 9.88 15.78 7.89
C SER A 92 8.90 16.61 8.72
N SER A 93 8.27 16.03 9.73
CA SER A 93 7.41 16.74 10.68
C SER A 93 8.16 17.84 11.41
N LEU A 94 9.36 17.58 11.91
CA LEU A 94 10.18 18.57 12.62
C LEU A 94 10.67 19.71 11.72
N ARG A 95 10.97 19.42 10.45
CA ARG A 95 11.49 20.39 9.48
C ARG A 95 10.41 21.20 8.77
N SER A 96 9.17 20.73 8.79
CA SER A 96 8.06 21.38 8.07
C SER A 96 7.72 22.73 8.70
N THR A 97 8.08 23.79 8.00
CA THR A 97 7.66 25.18 8.29
C THR A 97 6.50 25.59 7.36
N THR A 98 5.98 24.70 6.59
CA THR A 98 5.29 24.96 5.33
C THR A 98 3.83 25.34 5.53
N THR A 99 3.43 26.46 4.94
CA THR A 99 2.07 26.74 4.52
C THR A 99 1.76 25.78 3.36
N ILE A 100 0.75 24.91 3.53
CA ILE A 100 0.32 24.00 2.47
C ILE A 100 -0.28 24.85 1.35
N LYS A 101 0.48 25.01 0.27
CA LYS A 101 -0.01 25.62 -0.97
C LYS A 101 -0.39 24.52 -1.96
N ASN A 102 -1.31 24.84 -2.86
CA ASN A 102 -1.53 24.01 -4.05
C ASN A 102 -0.20 23.83 -4.77
N ALA A 103 0.26 22.59 -4.86
CA ALA A 103 1.36 22.31 -5.75
C ALA A 103 0.85 22.35 -7.20
N PRO A 104 1.65 22.84 -8.15
CA PRO A 104 1.36 22.63 -9.57
C PRO A 104 1.30 21.14 -9.88
N PRO A 105 0.72 20.72 -11.01
CA PRO A 105 0.78 19.32 -11.41
C PRO A 105 2.22 18.80 -11.37
N ALA A 106 2.39 17.57 -10.89
CA ALA A 106 3.72 16.98 -10.76
C ALA A 106 4.42 16.92 -12.12
N SER A 107 5.69 17.30 -12.15
CA SER A 107 6.53 17.14 -13.35
C SER A 107 6.71 15.64 -13.67
N PRO A 108 7.09 15.25 -14.91
CA PRO A 108 7.31 13.85 -15.25
C PRO A 108 8.29 13.14 -14.31
N GLY A 109 9.38 13.78 -13.92
CA GLY A 109 10.36 13.23 -12.98
C GLY A 109 9.81 13.08 -11.57
N GLU A 110 8.98 14.01 -11.11
CA GLU A 110 8.30 13.93 -9.83
C GLU A 110 7.22 12.84 -9.84
N SER A 111 6.48 12.72 -10.93
CA SER A 111 5.47 11.67 -11.12
C SER A 111 6.10 10.28 -11.03
N LEU A 112 7.22 10.07 -11.71
CA LEU A 112 7.99 8.83 -11.63
C LEU A 112 8.47 8.55 -10.20
N ARG A 113 9.04 9.56 -9.53
CA ARG A 113 9.50 9.42 -8.14
C ARG A 113 8.36 9.03 -7.21
N LEU A 114 7.19 9.66 -7.33
CA LEU A 114 6.02 9.35 -6.51
C LEU A 114 5.50 7.94 -6.78
N ALA A 115 5.44 7.51 -8.04
CA ALA A 115 5.06 6.14 -8.39
C ALA A 115 6.07 5.12 -7.84
N LEU A 116 7.38 5.35 -7.96
CA LEU A 116 8.40 4.49 -7.37
C LEU A 116 8.30 4.44 -5.85
N THR A 117 7.99 5.57 -5.19
CA THR A 117 7.72 5.58 -3.75
C THR A 117 6.53 4.70 -3.39
N GLY A 118 5.49 4.68 -4.23
CA GLY A 118 4.34 3.79 -4.08
C GLY A 118 4.72 2.31 -4.18
N ILE A 119 5.55 1.94 -5.17
CA ILE A 119 6.10 0.57 -5.30
C ILE A 119 6.86 0.19 -4.03
N VAL A 120 7.81 1.03 -3.60
CA VAL A 120 8.64 0.77 -2.42
C VAL A 120 7.78 0.64 -1.17
N ALA A 121 6.83 1.55 -0.96
CA ALA A 121 5.89 1.49 0.17
C ALA A 121 5.08 0.20 0.18
N THR A 122 4.64 -0.27 -0.99
CA THR A 122 3.86 -1.49 -1.16
C THR A 122 4.67 -2.73 -0.82
N VAL A 123 5.82 -2.92 -1.48
CA VAL A 123 6.63 -4.14 -1.30
C VAL A 123 7.30 -4.21 0.08
N SER A 124 7.47 -3.06 0.73
CA SER A 124 8.01 -2.98 2.09
C SER A 124 6.96 -3.24 3.17
N ASN A 125 5.68 -3.36 2.80
CA ASN A 125 4.60 -3.62 3.74
C ASN A 125 4.41 -5.13 3.93
N PRO A 126 4.82 -5.71 5.06
CA PRO A 126 4.67 -7.14 5.31
C PRO A 126 3.20 -7.58 5.30
N TYR A 127 2.27 -6.70 5.73
CA TYR A 127 0.84 -6.99 5.69
C TYR A 127 0.37 -7.23 4.25
N TRP A 128 0.80 -6.41 3.29
CA TRP A 128 0.46 -6.58 1.88
C TRP A 128 0.92 -7.94 1.34
N LEU A 129 2.17 -8.33 1.67
CA LEU A 129 2.70 -9.63 1.26
C LEU A 129 1.95 -10.80 1.91
N LEU A 130 1.59 -10.68 3.20
CA LEU A 130 0.80 -11.69 3.90
C LEU A 130 -0.62 -11.78 3.34
N TRP A 131 -1.26 -10.66 3.02
CA TRP A 131 -2.59 -10.63 2.42
C TRP A 131 -2.58 -11.30 1.03
N TRP A 132 -1.61 -10.97 0.18
CA TRP A 132 -1.45 -11.61 -1.12
C TRP A 132 -1.01 -13.08 -1.01
N GLY A 133 -0.21 -13.45 -0.04
CA GLY A 133 0.19 -14.84 0.24
C GLY A 133 -0.94 -15.73 0.76
N THR A 134 -2.04 -15.15 1.24
CA THR A 134 -3.19 -15.87 1.81
C THR A 134 -4.46 -15.61 1.01
N VAL A 135 -5.12 -14.49 1.23
CA VAL A 135 -6.40 -14.14 0.59
C VAL A 135 -6.25 -13.96 -0.91
N GLY A 136 -5.20 -13.24 -1.34
CA GLY A 136 -4.91 -13.01 -2.75
C GLY A 136 -4.55 -14.30 -3.49
N ALA A 137 -3.68 -15.13 -2.92
CA ALA A 137 -3.31 -16.42 -3.49
C ALA A 137 -4.53 -17.33 -3.61
N GLY A 138 -5.38 -17.41 -2.58
CA GLY A 138 -6.63 -18.15 -2.62
C GLY A 138 -7.55 -17.68 -3.76
N SER A 139 -7.67 -16.38 -3.95
CA SER A 139 -8.46 -15.80 -5.04
C SER A 139 -7.88 -16.16 -6.42
N VAL A 140 -6.55 -16.06 -6.60
CA VAL A 140 -5.89 -16.41 -7.87
C VAL A 140 -6.07 -17.89 -8.18
N VAL A 141 -5.88 -18.78 -7.20
CA VAL A 141 -6.04 -20.24 -7.37
C VAL A 141 -7.49 -20.59 -7.72
N LEU A 142 -8.46 -20.02 -7.01
CA LEU A 142 -9.89 -20.30 -7.22
C LEU A 142 -10.34 -19.94 -8.63
N TRP A 143 -9.84 -18.83 -9.19
CA TRP A 143 -10.29 -18.33 -10.48
C TRP A 143 -9.35 -18.65 -11.65
N LYS A 144 -8.24 -19.37 -11.37
CA LYS A 144 -7.27 -19.81 -12.39
C LYS A 144 -7.90 -20.75 -13.43
N GLU A 145 -8.96 -21.49 -13.07
CA GLU A 145 -9.72 -22.35 -14.00
C GLU A 145 -10.33 -21.59 -15.18
N TYR A 146 -10.59 -20.27 -15.01
CA TYR A 146 -11.05 -19.38 -16.10
C TYR A 146 -9.87 -18.83 -16.94
N GLY A 147 -8.68 -19.40 -16.79
CA GLY A 147 -7.48 -19.02 -17.52
C GLY A 147 -7.06 -17.57 -17.28
N LYS A 148 -6.42 -16.96 -18.28
CA LYS A 148 -5.92 -15.56 -18.19
C LYS A 148 -7.03 -14.54 -17.92
N ALA A 149 -8.25 -14.81 -18.42
CA ALA A 149 -9.39 -13.92 -18.20
C ALA A 149 -9.82 -13.90 -16.71
N GLY A 150 -9.80 -15.07 -16.03
CA GLY A 150 -10.08 -15.16 -14.59
C GLY A 150 -9.05 -14.40 -13.77
N ILE A 151 -7.76 -14.58 -14.05
CA ILE A 151 -6.67 -13.87 -13.38
C ILE A 151 -6.79 -12.35 -13.61
N GLY A 152 -7.08 -11.93 -14.85
CA GLY A 152 -7.31 -10.52 -15.17
C GLY A 152 -8.52 -9.93 -14.45
N ALA A 153 -9.59 -10.71 -14.27
CA ALA A 153 -10.78 -10.29 -13.52
C ALA A 153 -10.50 -10.14 -12.01
N VAL A 154 -9.67 -11.02 -11.42
CA VAL A 154 -9.19 -10.87 -10.03
C VAL A 154 -8.42 -9.56 -9.87
N PHE A 155 -7.44 -9.33 -10.73
CA PHE A 155 -6.65 -8.09 -10.68
C PHE A 155 -7.53 -6.86 -10.88
N ALA A 156 -8.40 -6.85 -11.90
CA ALA A 156 -9.27 -5.71 -12.18
C ALA A 156 -10.20 -5.38 -11.00
N GLY A 157 -10.82 -6.39 -10.38
CA GLY A 157 -11.67 -6.19 -9.21
C GLY A 157 -10.89 -5.64 -8.02
N HIS A 158 -9.72 -6.19 -7.74
CA HIS A 158 -8.89 -5.77 -6.62
C HIS A 158 -8.40 -4.33 -6.79
N ILE A 159 -7.78 -4.02 -7.93
CA ILE A 159 -7.26 -2.67 -8.17
C ILE A 159 -8.36 -1.60 -8.22
N MET A 160 -9.57 -1.96 -8.66
CA MET A 160 -10.72 -1.03 -8.57
C MET A 160 -11.07 -0.70 -7.12
N ALA A 161 -10.93 -1.64 -6.19
CA ALA A 161 -11.14 -1.39 -4.76
C ALA A 161 -10.10 -0.41 -4.21
N ASP A 162 -8.81 -0.60 -4.54
CA ASP A 162 -7.74 0.31 -4.13
C ASP A 162 -7.92 1.70 -4.72
N LEU A 163 -8.18 1.80 -6.03
CA LEU A 163 -8.43 3.07 -6.69
C LEU A 163 -9.62 3.81 -6.08
N ALA A 164 -10.73 3.10 -5.80
CA ALA A 164 -11.91 3.70 -5.18
C ALA A 164 -11.59 4.21 -3.77
N TRP A 165 -10.95 3.39 -2.93
CA TRP A 165 -10.58 3.75 -1.57
C TRP A 165 -9.62 4.94 -1.52
N TYR A 166 -8.51 4.84 -2.25
CA TYR A 166 -7.50 5.90 -2.24
C TYR A 166 -7.98 7.19 -2.90
N LEU A 167 -8.87 7.11 -3.89
CA LEU A 167 -9.51 8.31 -4.45
C LEU A 167 -10.36 9.03 -3.39
N VAL A 168 -11.15 8.29 -2.60
CA VAL A 168 -11.93 8.86 -1.48
C VAL A 168 -10.99 9.52 -0.47
N VAL A 169 -9.91 8.84 -0.08
CA VAL A 169 -8.89 9.38 0.85
C VAL A 169 -8.26 10.67 0.28
N CYS A 170 -7.81 10.63 -0.96
CA CYS A 170 -7.20 11.79 -1.62
C CYS A 170 -8.16 12.99 -1.73
N LEU A 171 -9.42 12.73 -2.07
CA LEU A 171 -10.45 13.77 -2.14
C LEU A 171 -10.72 14.37 -0.75
N ALA A 172 -10.85 13.53 0.28
CA ALA A 172 -11.08 13.98 1.65
C ALA A 172 -9.93 14.87 2.15
N ILE A 173 -8.69 14.43 1.98
CA ILE A 173 -7.49 15.19 2.39
C ILE A 173 -7.34 16.46 1.56
N SER A 174 -7.44 16.37 0.24
CA SER A 174 -7.24 17.53 -0.66
C SER A 174 -8.31 18.61 -0.47
N LYS A 175 -9.58 18.23 -0.25
CA LYS A 175 -10.65 19.20 0.05
C LYS A 175 -10.51 19.78 1.45
N GLY A 176 -10.11 18.97 2.41
CA GLY A 176 -9.91 19.38 3.81
C GLY A 176 -8.62 20.18 4.06
N ARG A 177 -7.72 20.27 3.08
CA ARG A 177 -6.38 20.90 3.26
C ARG A 177 -6.40 22.35 3.74
N ASN A 178 -7.43 23.14 3.40
CA ASN A 178 -7.58 24.53 3.86
C ASN A 178 -7.76 24.61 5.38
N LEU A 179 -8.17 23.53 6.03
CA LEU A 179 -8.27 23.38 7.47
C LEU A 179 -6.92 22.91 8.09
N ILE A 180 -6.00 22.47 7.24
CA ILE A 180 -4.71 21.92 7.68
C ILE A 180 -3.72 23.08 7.85
N THR A 181 -3.53 23.50 9.11
CA THR A 181 -2.46 24.43 9.48
C THR A 181 -1.10 23.73 9.51
N GLY A 182 0.00 24.49 9.57
CA GLY A 182 1.34 23.89 9.73
C GLY A 182 1.46 22.98 10.96
N LYS A 183 0.75 23.29 12.06
CA LYS A 183 0.67 22.43 13.27
C LYS A 183 -0.08 21.14 12.99
N THR A 184 -1.24 21.23 12.33
CA THR A 184 -2.07 20.07 11.97
C THR A 184 -1.33 19.14 11.00
N TYR A 185 -0.58 19.72 10.04
CA TYR A 185 0.22 18.93 9.11
C TYR A 185 1.36 18.17 9.80
N ARG A 186 2.06 18.83 10.73
CA ARG A 186 3.06 18.15 11.57
C ARG A 186 2.45 17.03 12.39
N ALA A 187 1.29 17.27 13.01
CA ALA A 187 0.57 16.25 13.76
C ALA A 187 0.18 15.06 12.86
N LEU A 188 -0.28 15.31 11.63
CA LEU A 188 -0.59 14.28 10.64
C LEU A 188 0.64 13.43 10.32
N LEU A 189 1.78 14.06 9.97
CA LEU A 189 3.02 13.34 9.67
C LEU A 189 3.51 12.54 10.88
N SER A 190 3.42 13.10 12.07
CA SER A 190 3.80 12.41 13.32
C SER A 190 2.89 11.22 13.61
N ALA A 191 1.58 11.37 13.44
CA ALA A 191 0.61 10.28 13.61
C ALA A 191 0.88 9.13 12.61
N CYS A 192 1.16 9.47 11.34
CA CYS A 192 1.58 8.51 10.32
C CYS A 192 2.90 7.82 10.71
N GLY A 193 3.88 8.57 11.23
CA GLY A 193 5.14 8.01 11.73
C GLY A 193 4.94 7.05 12.90
N VAL A 194 4.08 7.39 13.88
CA VAL A 194 3.73 6.49 14.99
C VAL A 194 3.06 5.21 14.48
N LEU A 195 2.15 5.32 13.53
CA LEU A 195 1.50 4.17 12.92
C LEU A 195 2.52 3.23 12.26
N LEU A 196 3.41 3.76 11.42
CA LEU A 196 4.45 2.95 10.78
C LEU A 196 5.41 2.32 11.79
N LEU A 197 5.79 3.04 12.84
CA LEU A 197 6.64 2.50 13.90
C LEU A 197 5.95 1.37 14.65
N GLY A 198 4.66 1.52 14.97
CA GLY A 198 3.84 0.46 15.57
C GLY A 198 3.79 -0.80 14.72
N LEU A 199 3.58 -0.64 13.41
CA LEU A 199 3.62 -1.76 12.45
C LEU A 199 5.02 -2.38 12.36
N ALA A 200 6.09 -1.57 12.35
CA ALA A 200 7.46 -2.06 12.34
C ALA A 200 7.75 -2.95 13.57
N VAL A 201 7.38 -2.50 14.76
CA VAL A 201 7.53 -3.28 16.00
C VAL A 201 6.71 -4.58 15.95
N PHE A 202 5.46 -4.50 15.51
CA PHE A 202 4.60 -5.68 15.36
C PHE A 202 5.22 -6.73 14.42
N PHE A 203 5.68 -6.32 13.23
CA PHE A 203 6.28 -7.26 12.27
C PHE A 203 7.66 -7.77 12.73
N ALA A 204 8.48 -6.95 13.38
CA ALA A 204 9.74 -7.40 13.97
C ALA A 204 9.51 -8.47 15.04
N ALA A 205 8.55 -8.26 15.94
CA ALA A 205 8.20 -9.24 16.96
C ALA A 205 7.69 -10.56 16.35
N ASN A 206 6.88 -10.50 15.30
CA ASN A 206 6.41 -11.70 14.59
C ASN A 206 7.54 -12.42 13.86
N ALA A 207 8.45 -11.70 13.19
CA ALA A 207 9.62 -12.29 12.56
C ALA A 207 10.48 -13.07 13.57
N LEU A 208 10.76 -12.47 14.73
CA LEU A 208 11.53 -13.13 15.79
C LEU A 208 10.83 -14.40 16.32
N ARG A 209 9.51 -14.38 16.48
CA ARG A 209 8.73 -15.56 16.89
C ARG A 209 8.79 -16.68 15.88
N MET A 210 8.73 -16.36 14.57
CA MET A 210 8.82 -17.35 13.49
C MET A 210 10.20 -18.01 13.40
N VAL A 211 11.27 -17.30 13.77
CA VAL A 211 12.63 -17.85 13.80
C VAL A 211 12.89 -18.70 15.04
N ALA A 212 12.17 -18.43 16.15
CA ALA A 212 12.33 -19.17 17.43
C ALA A 212 11.54 -20.48 17.48
N GLN A 213 10.72 -20.79 16.48
CA GLN A 213 9.96 -22.05 16.33
C GLN A 213 10.69 -23.03 15.43
#